data_87f8b165de0b3363f064394a8038aa86
#
_entry.id   87f8b165de0b3363f064394a8038aa86
#
_cell.length_a   1.000
_cell.length_b   1.000
_cell.length_c   1.000
_cell.angle_alpha   90.00
_cell.angle_beta   90.00
_cell.angle_gamma   90.00
#
_symmetry.space_group_name_H-M   'P 1'
#
loop_
_entity.id
_entity.type
_entity.pdbx_description
1 polymer ?
#
loop_
_entity_poly.entity_id
_entity_poly.type
_entity_poly.pdbx_seq_one_letter_code
_entity_poly.pdbx_strand_id
1 'polypeptide(L)'
;MSIFNSKTTTQHAGITLTLLDEITDAYNRNDIDAVMSFFAEDAVFDHAAGPDINGTRFSGLDTIRGIFQGLFDNVESVHWEPIDTRVSGDKAYCEFHRVAKLKSGEIQDYLSVDVLTFREGLIIHKDTFYKNRTS
;
A
#
# COMPACT_ATOMS: atom_id res chain seq x y z
N MET A 1 -1.21 17.44 -27.69
CA MET A 1 -1.63 16.90 -27.12
C MET A 1 -2.16 16.63 -26.93
N SER A 2 -2.03 16.74 -27.03
CA SER A 2 -2.59 16.09 -26.40
C SER A 2 -3.09 15.67 -26.46
N ILE A 3 -3.22 15.81 -26.49
CA ILE A 3 -3.73 15.20 -26.08
C ILE A 3 -3.98 14.67 -25.94
N PHE A 4 -3.97 14.67 -25.92
CA PHE A 4 -4.30 13.89 -25.34
C PHE A 4 -4.48 13.64 -24.90
N ASN A 5 -4.33 14.10 -25.01
CA ASN A 5 -4.57 13.71 -24.23
C ASN A 5 -4.68 13.48 -23.77
N SER A 6 -4.74 13.77 -23.73
CA SER A 6 -4.97 13.41 -22.85
C SER A 6 -5.34 13.19 -22.55
N LYS A 7 -5.50 13.04 -22.49
CA LYS A 7 -5.91 12.81 -21.79
C LYS A 7 -6.06 12.11 -21.40
N THR A 8 -5.93 11.96 -21.52
CA THR A 8 -6.07 11.39 -20.89
C THR A 8 -5.75 10.78 -20.51
N THR A 9 -5.63 10.42 -20.50
CA THR A 9 -5.23 9.98 -19.93
C THR A 9 -4.50 9.88 -19.30
N THR A 10 -4.28 9.79 -19.53
CA THR A 10 -3.40 9.59 -18.76
C THR A 10 -3.20 10.35 -17.70
N GLN A 11 -3.68 11.19 -17.60
CA GLN A 11 -3.69 11.94 -16.59
C GLN A 11 -4.48 11.45 -15.57
N HIS A 12 -4.37 10.31 -15.08
CA HIS A 12 -5.19 9.71 -14.19
C HIS A 12 -4.91 10.18 -12.83
N ALA A 13 -5.68 11.14 -12.41
CA ALA A 13 -5.82 11.52 -11.04
C ALA A 13 -4.50 11.78 -10.33
N GLY A 14 -3.52 12.20 -11.07
CA GLY A 14 -2.25 12.57 -10.49
C GLY A 14 -1.42 11.43 -9.95
N ILE A 15 -1.65 10.20 -10.38
CA ILE A 15 -0.80 9.08 -9.98
C ILE A 15 0.54 9.24 -10.70
N THR A 16 1.60 9.48 -9.93
CA THR A 16 2.95 9.62 -10.46
C THR A 16 3.88 8.70 -9.68
N LEU A 17 5.03 8.41 -10.27
CA LEU A 17 6.04 7.63 -9.55
C LEU A 17 6.52 8.37 -8.31
N THR A 18 6.60 9.70 -8.37
CA THR A 18 6.96 10.52 -7.20
C THR A 18 5.97 10.33 -6.07
N LEU A 19 4.66 10.35 -6.37
CA LEU A 19 3.64 10.10 -5.35
C LEU A 19 3.82 8.72 -4.71
N LEU A 20 4.06 7.71 -5.54
CA LEU A 20 4.23 6.34 -5.05
C LEU A 20 5.48 6.20 -4.19
N ASP A 21 6.57 6.90 -4.55
CA ASP A 21 7.77 6.94 -3.73
C ASP A 21 7.51 7.61 -2.39
N GLU A 22 6.74 8.70 -2.38
CA GLU A 22 6.37 9.39 -1.13
C GLU A 22 5.55 8.49 -0.21
N ILE A 23 4.63 7.72 -0.78
CA ILE A 23 3.84 6.75 -0.01
C ILE A 23 4.76 5.70 0.62
N THR A 24 5.66 5.12 -0.17
CA THR A 24 6.61 4.12 0.31
C THR A 24 7.50 4.70 1.40
N ASP A 25 7.99 5.92 1.22
CA ASP A 25 8.83 6.57 2.23
C ASP A 25 8.09 6.77 3.54
N ALA A 26 6.81 7.13 3.49
CA ALA A 26 6.00 7.29 4.70
C ALA A 26 5.89 5.98 5.48
N TYR A 27 5.63 4.86 4.77
CA TYR A 27 5.62 3.55 5.40
C TYR A 27 6.98 3.21 6.01
N ASN A 28 8.06 3.47 5.28
CA ASN A 28 9.42 3.13 5.73
C ASN A 28 9.87 4.00 6.91
N ARG A 29 9.29 5.19 7.08
CA ARG A 29 9.57 6.02 8.25
C ARG A 29 8.68 5.67 9.44
N ASN A 30 7.73 4.75 9.27
CA ASN A 30 6.70 4.41 10.26
C ASN A 30 5.91 5.66 10.68
N ASP A 31 5.67 6.56 9.72
CA ASP A 31 4.99 7.82 9.96
C ASP A 31 3.51 7.64 9.67
N ILE A 32 2.74 7.26 10.70
CA ILE A 32 1.33 6.91 10.54
C ILE A 32 0.50 8.07 9.98
N ASP A 33 0.77 9.29 10.42
CA ASP A 33 0.01 10.43 9.93
C ASP A 33 0.27 10.67 8.44
N ALA A 34 1.53 10.57 8.01
CA ALA A 34 1.87 10.69 6.59
C ALA A 34 1.24 9.57 5.78
N VAL A 35 1.32 8.32 6.26
CA VAL A 35 0.70 7.17 5.57
C VAL A 35 -0.78 7.42 5.36
N MET A 36 -1.48 7.79 6.43
CA MET A 36 -2.94 7.96 6.35
C MET A 36 -3.36 9.16 5.51
N SER A 37 -2.49 10.14 5.34
CA SER A 37 -2.80 11.31 4.51
C SER A 37 -3.01 10.95 3.03
N PHE A 38 -2.55 9.79 2.60
CA PHE A 38 -2.71 9.34 1.22
C PHE A 38 -4.04 8.60 0.97
N PHE A 39 -4.82 8.32 2.02
CA PHE A 39 -6.04 7.53 1.92
C PHE A 39 -7.31 8.40 1.97
N ALA A 40 -8.32 7.99 1.19
CA ALA A 40 -9.65 8.60 1.26
C ALA A 40 -10.37 8.11 2.52
N GLU A 41 -11.36 8.89 2.98
CA GLU A 41 -12.12 8.53 4.18
C GLU A 41 -12.85 7.20 4.06
N ASP A 42 -13.32 6.89 2.84
CA ASP A 42 -14.07 5.66 2.56
C ASP A 42 -13.19 4.54 2.00
N ALA A 43 -11.89 4.64 2.19
CA ALA A 43 -10.96 3.65 1.68
C ALA A 43 -11.20 2.26 2.25
N VAL A 44 -10.77 1.26 1.49
CA VAL A 44 -10.82 -0.15 1.88
C VAL A 44 -9.41 -0.72 1.80
N PHE A 45 -9.05 -1.52 2.78
CA PHE A 45 -7.79 -2.26 2.78
C PHE A 45 -8.10 -3.75 2.86
N ASP A 46 -7.65 -4.50 1.85
CA ASP A 46 -7.76 -5.96 1.83
C ASP A 46 -6.40 -6.53 2.20
N HIS A 47 -6.31 -7.06 3.43
CA HIS A 47 -5.11 -7.73 3.89
C HIS A 47 -5.01 -9.10 3.19
N ALA A 48 -3.79 -9.54 2.89
CA ALA A 48 -3.58 -10.75 2.10
C ALA A 48 -4.06 -12.02 2.78
N ALA A 49 -4.04 -12.07 4.12
CA ALA A 49 -4.44 -13.25 4.86
C ALA A 49 -5.86 -13.09 5.41
N GLY A 50 -6.59 -14.19 5.46
CA GLY A 50 -7.94 -14.21 6.03
C GLY A 50 -8.81 -15.27 5.40
N PRO A 51 -10.04 -15.41 5.88
CA PRO A 51 -10.93 -16.51 5.46
C PRO A 51 -11.67 -16.25 4.14
N ASP A 52 -11.67 -15.01 3.67
CA ASP A 52 -12.46 -14.65 2.49
C ASP A 52 -11.61 -14.67 1.22
N ILE A 53 -12.26 -14.62 0.08
CA ILE A 53 -11.55 -14.62 -1.21
C ILE A 53 -10.63 -13.41 -1.35
N ASN A 54 -10.95 -12.31 -0.68
CA ASN A 54 -10.16 -11.08 -0.66
C ASN A 54 -9.30 -10.96 0.61
N GLY A 55 -9.11 -12.04 1.35
CA GLY A 55 -8.35 -12.05 2.59
C GLY A 55 -9.19 -11.55 3.76
N THR A 56 -8.82 -10.42 4.34
CA THR A 56 -9.60 -9.74 5.38
C THR A 56 -9.77 -8.29 4.99
N ARG A 57 -11.02 -7.84 4.91
CA ARG A 57 -11.32 -6.45 4.53
C ARG A 57 -11.49 -5.56 5.75
N PHE A 58 -10.77 -4.44 5.72
CA PHE A 58 -10.91 -3.38 6.70
C PHE A 58 -11.44 -2.15 5.96
N SER A 59 -12.49 -1.52 6.49
CA SER A 59 -13.15 -0.40 5.81
C SER A 59 -13.10 0.85 6.67
N GLY A 60 -12.82 1.98 6.03
CA GLY A 60 -12.81 3.28 6.66
C GLY A 60 -11.45 3.69 7.21
N LEU A 61 -11.21 4.99 7.20
CA LEU A 61 -9.91 5.56 7.51
C LEU A 61 -9.45 5.20 8.93
N ASP A 62 -10.35 5.29 9.92
CA ASP A 62 -9.97 5.03 11.30
C ASP A 62 -9.60 3.57 11.52
N THR A 63 -10.35 2.66 10.90
CA THR A 63 -10.06 1.22 11.01
C THR A 63 -8.71 0.90 10.39
N ILE A 64 -8.46 1.43 9.18
CA ILE A 64 -7.20 1.20 8.48
C ILE A 64 -6.02 1.76 9.28
N ARG A 65 -6.20 2.97 9.85
CA ARG A 65 -5.18 3.57 10.71
C ARG A 65 -4.82 2.67 11.88
N GLY A 66 -5.82 2.08 12.52
CA GLY A 66 -5.59 1.17 13.64
C GLY A 66 -4.78 -0.05 13.24
N ILE A 67 -5.03 -0.60 12.04
CA ILE A 67 -4.28 -1.76 11.53
C ILE A 67 -2.81 -1.39 11.30
N PHE A 68 -2.55 -0.27 10.63
CA PHE A 68 -1.17 0.15 10.35
C PHE A 68 -0.44 0.57 11.62
N GLN A 69 -1.13 1.24 12.54
CA GLN A 69 -0.52 1.61 13.81
C GLN A 69 -0.11 0.35 14.59
N GLY A 70 -0.98 -0.67 14.60
CA GLY A 70 -0.66 -1.94 15.23
C GLY A 70 0.55 -2.61 14.61
N LEU A 71 0.68 -2.55 13.29
CA LEU A 71 1.85 -3.06 12.60
C LEU A 71 3.11 -2.34 13.09
N PHE A 72 3.10 -1.01 13.07
CA PHE A 72 4.27 -0.24 13.49
C PHE A 72 4.62 -0.46 14.96
N ASP A 73 3.61 -0.63 15.81
CA ASP A 73 3.82 -0.86 17.23
C ASP A 73 4.43 -2.24 17.53
N ASN A 74 4.21 -3.22 16.64
CA ASN A 74 4.64 -4.59 16.88
C ASN A 74 5.98 -4.97 16.24
N VAL A 75 6.60 -4.06 15.51
CA VAL A 75 7.90 -4.33 14.86
C VAL A 75 9.02 -3.60 15.55
N GLU A 76 10.19 -4.21 15.59
CA GLU A 76 11.45 -3.50 15.87
C GLU A 76 11.87 -2.74 14.64
N SER A 77 11.68 -3.35 13.47
CA SER A 77 12.00 -2.74 12.18
C SER A 77 11.14 -3.34 11.10
N VAL A 78 10.82 -2.54 10.10
CA VAL A 78 10.17 -3.02 8.89
C VAL A 78 10.64 -2.16 7.73
N HIS A 79 10.89 -2.81 6.60
CA HIS A 79 11.34 -2.10 5.41
C HIS A 79 10.70 -2.71 4.17
N TRP A 80 10.19 -1.84 3.31
CA TRP A 80 9.67 -2.20 2.00
C TRP A 80 10.67 -1.69 0.97
N GLU A 81 11.37 -2.63 0.31
CA GLU A 81 12.31 -2.29 -0.76
C GLU A 81 11.60 -2.39 -2.09
N PRO A 82 11.42 -1.28 -2.82
CA PRO A 82 10.73 -1.33 -4.11
C PRO A 82 11.48 -2.16 -5.14
N ILE A 83 10.76 -3.02 -5.86
CA ILE A 83 11.31 -3.82 -6.96
C ILE A 83 10.85 -3.24 -8.28
N ASP A 84 9.53 -3.03 -8.44
CA ASP A 84 8.97 -2.51 -9.68
C ASP A 84 7.65 -1.83 -9.37
N THR A 85 7.37 -0.74 -10.07
CA THR A 85 6.15 0.03 -9.90
C THR A 85 5.57 0.35 -11.26
N ARG A 86 4.29 0.05 -11.43
CA ARG A 86 3.56 0.28 -12.69
C ARG A 86 2.28 1.03 -12.41
N VAL A 87 1.92 1.92 -13.31
CA VAL A 87 0.66 2.68 -13.24
C VAL A 87 -0.15 2.36 -14.50
N SER A 88 -1.40 2.02 -14.31
CA SER A 88 -2.33 1.73 -15.39
C SER A 88 -3.69 2.30 -15.03
N GLY A 89 -4.08 3.39 -15.70
CA GLY A 89 -5.34 4.05 -15.41
C GLY A 89 -5.36 4.61 -14.00
N ASP A 90 -6.37 4.22 -13.22
CA ASP A 90 -6.52 4.66 -11.84
C ASP A 90 -5.82 3.72 -10.85
N LYS A 91 -5.02 2.78 -11.34
CA LYS A 91 -4.37 1.77 -10.49
C LYS A 91 -2.86 1.86 -10.55
N ALA A 92 -2.23 1.58 -9.42
CA ALA A 92 -0.79 1.39 -9.33
C ALA A 92 -0.50 -0.01 -8.79
N TYR A 93 0.54 -0.63 -9.31
CA TYR A 93 0.99 -1.96 -8.93
C TYR A 93 2.40 -1.81 -8.40
N CYS A 94 2.57 -2.02 -7.10
CA CYS A 94 3.83 -1.76 -6.41
C CYS A 94 4.37 -3.08 -5.86
N GLU A 95 5.47 -3.53 -6.43
CA GLU A 95 6.12 -4.77 -6.03
C GLU A 95 7.26 -4.48 -5.07
N PHE A 96 7.33 -5.22 -3.97
CA PHE A 96 8.30 -4.99 -2.91
C PHE A 96 8.96 -6.28 -2.43
N HIS A 97 10.19 -6.15 -1.94
CA HIS A 97 10.76 -7.11 -1.01
C HIS A 97 10.56 -6.51 0.39
N ARG A 98 9.75 -7.17 1.21
CA ARG A 98 9.42 -6.67 2.56
C ARG A 98 10.12 -7.53 3.59
N VAL A 99 10.84 -6.87 4.48
CA VAL A 99 11.50 -7.53 5.60
C VAL A 99 11.08 -6.84 6.90
N ALA A 100 10.65 -7.61 7.87
CA ALA A 100 10.29 -7.08 9.19
C ALA A 100 10.87 -7.96 10.27
N LYS A 101 11.28 -7.32 11.36
CA LYS A 101 11.62 -8.01 12.58
C LYS A 101 10.60 -7.60 13.63
N LEU A 102 9.82 -8.56 14.11
CA LEU A 102 8.80 -8.30 15.11
C LEU A 102 9.45 -8.19 16.48
N LYS A 103 8.79 -7.47 17.40
CA LYS A 103 9.26 -7.40 18.80
C LYS A 103 9.33 -8.76 19.46
N SER A 104 8.55 -9.73 18.96
CA SER A 104 8.59 -11.12 19.43
C SER A 104 9.87 -11.85 19.02
N GLY A 105 10.64 -11.28 18.06
CA GLY A 105 11.81 -11.92 17.49
C GLY A 105 11.56 -12.62 16.16
N GLU A 106 10.30 -12.79 15.78
CA GLU A 106 9.95 -13.40 14.49
C GLU A 106 10.47 -12.53 13.34
N ILE A 107 11.00 -13.17 12.30
CA ILE A 107 11.43 -12.48 11.08
C ILE A 107 10.40 -12.78 9.99
N GLN A 108 9.92 -11.73 9.33
CA GLN A 108 9.06 -11.84 8.14
C GLN A 108 9.87 -11.34 6.96
N ASP A 109 10.01 -12.16 5.93
CA ASP A 109 10.85 -11.87 4.77
C ASP A 109 10.18 -12.47 3.55
N TYR A 110 9.53 -11.64 2.73
CA TYR A 110 8.78 -12.14 1.57
C TYR A 110 8.61 -11.06 0.50
N LEU A 111 8.22 -11.52 -0.68
CA LEU A 111 7.85 -10.64 -1.78
C LEU A 111 6.37 -10.32 -1.67
N SER A 112 6.01 -9.08 -1.98
CA SER A 112 4.63 -8.62 -1.92
C SER A 112 4.31 -7.68 -3.09
N VAL A 113 3.02 -7.58 -3.40
CA VAL A 113 2.50 -6.62 -4.37
C VAL A 113 1.31 -5.93 -3.74
N ASP A 114 1.30 -4.60 -3.79
CA ASP A 114 0.12 -3.81 -3.45
C ASP A 114 -0.52 -3.34 -4.74
N VAL A 115 -1.82 -3.59 -4.88
CA VAL A 115 -2.61 -3.01 -5.95
C VAL A 115 -3.39 -1.85 -5.33
N LEU A 116 -3.04 -0.63 -5.73
CA LEU A 116 -3.66 0.59 -5.20
C LEU A 116 -4.60 1.17 -6.24
N THR A 117 -5.84 1.45 -5.84
CA THR A 117 -6.79 2.17 -6.70
C THR A 117 -6.96 3.57 -6.14
N PHE A 118 -6.91 4.57 -7.01
CA PHE A 118 -6.95 5.98 -6.62
C PHE A 118 -8.23 6.65 -7.14
N ARG A 119 -8.69 7.64 -6.38
CA ARG A 119 -9.76 8.54 -6.79
C ARG A 119 -9.34 9.93 -6.35
N GLU A 120 -9.21 10.85 -7.30
CA GLU A 120 -8.83 12.24 -7.02
C GLU A 120 -7.55 12.35 -6.18
N GLY A 121 -6.56 11.54 -6.53
CA GLY A 121 -5.25 11.58 -5.86
C GLY A 121 -5.16 10.85 -4.55
N LEU A 122 -6.25 10.23 -4.07
CA LEU A 122 -6.26 9.50 -2.81
C LEU A 122 -6.54 8.02 -3.05
N ILE A 123 -5.95 7.18 -2.20
CA ILE A 123 -6.15 5.73 -2.26
C ILE A 123 -7.55 5.40 -1.75
N ILE A 124 -8.36 4.73 -2.58
CA ILE A 124 -9.67 4.23 -2.19
C ILE A 124 -9.65 2.72 -1.96
N HIS A 125 -8.65 2.02 -2.47
CA HIS A 125 -8.51 0.58 -2.25
C HIS A 125 -7.04 0.22 -2.25
N LYS A 126 -6.61 -0.42 -1.18
CA LYS A 126 -5.29 -1.04 -1.08
C LYS A 126 -5.50 -2.53 -0.97
N ASP A 127 -5.03 -3.27 -1.97
CA ASP A 127 -5.19 -4.72 -2.05
C ASP A 127 -3.81 -5.35 -2.02
N THR A 128 -3.48 -5.99 -0.92
CA THR A 128 -2.15 -6.52 -0.66
C THR A 128 -2.10 -8.02 -0.92
N PHE A 129 -1.08 -8.44 -1.68
CA PHE A 129 -0.78 -9.84 -1.94
C PHE A 129 0.66 -10.09 -1.51
N TYR A 130 0.92 -11.21 -0.86
CA TYR A 130 2.30 -11.56 -0.54
C TYR A 130 2.49 -13.07 -0.60
N LYS A 131 3.76 -13.44 -0.77
CA LYS A 131 4.11 -14.86 -0.75
C LYS A 131 4.14 -15.34 0.68
N ASN A 132 3.23 -16.26 1.00
CA ASN A 132 3.17 -16.85 2.31
C ASN A 132 4.20 -17.97 2.39
N ARG A 133 5.31 -17.70 3.07
CA ARG A 133 6.40 -18.66 3.18
C ARG A 133 6.12 -19.62 4.32
N THR A 134 6.28 -20.90 4.02
CA THR A 134 6.17 -21.96 5.03
C THR A 134 7.54 -22.56 5.28
N SER A 135 7.74 -23.12 6.47
CA SER A 135 9.00 -23.75 6.83
C SER A 135 9.09 -25.18 6.32
#